data_7ba1867eb4dd91884aba486977f8f2ec
#
_entry.id   7ba1867eb4dd91884aba486977f8f2ec
#
_cell.length_a   1.000
_cell.length_b   1.000
_cell.length_c   1.000
_cell.angle_alpha   90.00
_cell.angle_beta   90.00
_cell.angle_gamma   90.00
#
_symmetry.space_group_name_H-M   'P 1'
#
loop_
_entity.id
_entity.type
_entity.pdbx_description
1 polymer ?
#
loop_
_entity_poly.entity_id
_entity_poly.type
_entity_poly.pdbx_seq_one_letter_code
_entity_poly.pdbx_strand_id
1 'polypeptide(L)'
;MDRTSKGNLHFSKKEHHRRFIHLRTKLAAVFFSIMVVASMLIVLLVYNGGSQTIKASVTDTYLHGLQNAVALIDETLTNIESSMYPMIRDGMTSTRLRGYGDASDYERYMTDLYYLNFLKNIVLQNTYVESAYLYYPAEERLIGTGLSHTYTRWELENSGWLDRLSGLSSHIGGWGVCTPVDDGGREVVANVKWIRGSGDSRYGALIVNVSPELWSTVPARSSGGTDFSCICQDGAGNTILDDAAPGAGFQQDMAEKTAELTGTAGSFAYGEYMISYVESSYSGWSYFGVARSADLLRDLQSFRSVIVAAIALIIGFTTIVLIVITSHIMHPINVLNGAMQKVGAGDFFCNISEQRNDDFGMLYEGFNSMVDNLD
;
A
#
# COMPACT_ATOMS: atom_id res chain seq x y z
N MET A 1 -93.27 -44.53 4.84
CA MET A 1 -93.20 -43.10 5.01
C MET A 1 -91.77 -42.75 5.03
N ASP A 2 -91.20 -42.46 3.96
CA ASP A 2 -91.21 -41.32 3.09
C ASP A 2 -90.12 -40.29 3.64
N ARG A 3 -89.09 -40.13 3.02
CA ARG A 3 -88.64 -39.04 2.11
C ARG A 3 -87.13 -39.01 1.90
N THR A 4 -86.86 -39.25 0.64
CA THR A 4 -85.59 -38.94 -0.05
C THR A 4 -85.07 -37.51 0.22
N SER A 5 -83.79 -37.39 0.49
CA SER A 5 -83.06 -36.12 0.29
C SER A 5 -81.86 -36.32 -0.62
N LYS A 6 -82.00 -35.81 -1.84
CA LYS A 6 -80.93 -35.69 -2.84
C LYS A 6 -79.96 -34.66 -2.40
N GLY A 7 -78.74 -35.03 -2.03
CA GLY A 7 -77.61 -34.12 -1.86
C GLY A 7 -77.02 -33.82 -3.24
N ASN A 8 -77.18 -32.55 -3.67
CA ASN A 8 -76.49 -31.96 -4.84
C ASN A 8 -75.02 -31.81 -4.53
N LEU A 9 -74.15 -32.59 -5.11
CA LEU A 9 -72.74 -32.45 -5.21
C LEU A 9 -72.42 -31.33 -6.25
N HIS A 10 -72.22 -30.09 -5.81
CA HIS A 10 -71.71 -29.05 -6.63
C HIS A 10 -70.19 -29.32 -6.86
N PHE A 11 -69.81 -29.88 -8.00
CA PHE A 11 -68.42 -29.88 -8.48
C PHE A 11 -68.08 -28.49 -8.93
N SER A 12 -67.34 -27.76 -8.06
CA SER A 12 -66.69 -26.53 -8.45
C SER A 12 -65.52 -26.82 -9.42
N LYS A 13 -65.78 -26.62 -10.68
CA LYS A 13 -64.81 -26.70 -11.76
C LYS A 13 -63.85 -25.50 -11.61
N LYS A 14 -62.70 -25.65 -10.90
CA LYS A 14 -61.61 -24.70 -10.93
C LYS A 14 -61.09 -24.60 -12.34
N GLU A 15 -61.56 -23.61 -13.10
CA GLU A 15 -60.93 -23.23 -14.36
C GLU A 15 -59.52 -22.71 -14.07
N HIS A 16 -58.54 -23.56 -14.38
CA HIS A 16 -57.15 -23.14 -14.48
C HIS A 16 -57.06 -22.19 -15.69
N HIS A 17 -57.22 -20.89 -15.48
CA HIS A 17 -56.79 -19.90 -16.42
C HIS A 17 -55.29 -20.04 -16.65
N ARG A 18 -54.88 -20.90 -17.59
CA ARG A 18 -53.53 -20.87 -18.18
C ARG A 18 -53.39 -19.50 -18.82
N ARG A 19 -52.72 -18.57 -18.09
CA ARG A 19 -52.29 -17.32 -18.71
C ARG A 19 -51.40 -17.66 -19.91
N PHE A 20 -51.93 -17.48 -21.09
CA PHE A 20 -51.21 -17.57 -22.35
C PHE A 20 -50.18 -16.45 -22.34
N ILE A 21 -48.93 -16.77 -21.93
CA ILE A 21 -47.80 -15.83 -22.04
C ILE A 21 -47.48 -15.82 -23.54
N HIS A 22 -47.67 -14.66 -24.19
CA HIS A 22 -47.36 -14.49 -25.61
C HIS A 22 -45.92 -14.90 -25.90
N LEU A 23 -45.69 -15.54 -27.04
CA LEU A 23 -44.36 -16.00 -27.51
C LEU A 23 -43.32 -14.88 -27.44
N ARG A 24 -43.73 -13.66 -27.71
CA ARG A 24 -42.98 -12.41 -27.54
C ARG A 24 -42.38 -12.29 -26.15
N THR A 25 -43.21 -12.43 -25.12
CA THR A 25 -42.75 -12.26 -23.70
C THR A 25 -41.82 -13.39 -23.28
N LYS A 26 -42.05 -14.61 -23.78
CA LYS A 26 -41.13 -15.73 -23.50
C LYS A 26 -39.76 -15.53 -24.16
N LEU A 27 -39.72 -15.17 -25.45
CA LEU A 27 -38.48 -14.91 -26.18
C LEU A 27 -37.72 -13.75 -25.58
N ALA A 28 -38.39 -12.62 -25.30
CA ALA A 28 -37.78 -11.48 -24.65
C ALA A 28 -37.22 -11.82 -23.28
N ALA A 29 -37.94 -12.58 -22.46
CA ALA A 29 -37.50 -13.01 -21.15
C ALA A 29 -36.27 -13.93 -21.20
N VAL A 30 -36.20 -14.82 -22.18
CA VAL A 30 -35.07 -15.75 -22.38
C VAL A 30 -33.84 -14.96 -22.81
N PHE A 31 -33.94 -14.06 -23.83
CA PHE A 31 -32.82 -13.25 -24.24
C PHE A 31 -32.33 -12.32 -23.13
N PHE A 32 -33.26 -11.68 -22.41
CA PHE A 32 -32.91 -10.81 -21.27
C PHE A 32 -32.19 -11.59 -20.18
N SER A 33 -32.69 -12.77 -19.78
CA SER A 33 -32.03 -13.58 -18.75
C SER A 33 -30.65 -14.05 -19.17
N ILE A 34 -30.44 -14.47 -20.42
CA ILE A 34 -29.11 -14.86 -20.92
C ILE A 34 -28.15 -13.67 -20.88
N MET A 35 -28.58 -12.49 -21.34
CA MET A 35 -27.75 -11.28 -21.33
C MET A 35 -27.40 -10.82 -19.91
N VAL A 36 -28.35 -10.87 -18.97
CA VAL A 36 -28.11 -10.52 -17.57
C VAL A 36 -27.12 -11.48 -16.93
N VAL A 37 -27.30 -12.79 -17.15
CA VAL A 37 -26.38 -13.80 -16.60
C VAL A 37 -24.98 -13.63 -17.20
N ALA A 38 -24.85 -13.46 -18.51
CA ALA A 38 -23.56 -13.24 -19.16
C ALA A 38 -22.88 -11.95 -18.63
N SER A 39 -23.63 -10.86 -18.50
CA SER A 39 -23.12 -9.59 -17.96
C SER A 39 -22.66 -9.74 -16.50
N MET A 40 -23.44 -10.42 -15.68
CA MET A 40 -23.09 -10.66 -14.28
C MET A 40 -21.81 -11.51 -14.16
N LEU A 41 -21.63 -12.48 -15.03
CA LEU A 41 -20.46 -13.36 -15.05
C LEU A 41 -19.20 -12.58 -15.47
N ILE A 42 -19.29 -11.72 -16.49
CA ILE A 42 -18.19 -10.84 -16.92
C ILE A 42 -17.81 -9.88 -15.80
N VAL A 43 -18.78 -9.22 -15.16
CA VAL A 43 -18.53 -8.31 -14.05
C VAL A 43 -17.82 -9.00 -12.89
N LEU A 44 -18.26 -10.22 -12.55
CA LEU A 44 -17.68 -11.01 -11.47
C LEU A 44 -16.23 -11.42 -11.77
N LEU A 45 -15.95 -11.83 -13.00
CA LEU A 45 -14.59 -12.15 -13.46
C LEU A 45 -13.66 -10.92 -13.45
N VAL A 46 -14.13 -9.80 -13.98
CA VAL A 46 -13.35 -8.53 -14.03
C VAL A 46 -13.13 -7.99 -12.61
N TYR A 47 -14.12 -8.06 -11.73
CA TYR A 47 -13.99 -7.60 -10.36
C TYR A 47 -12.98 -8.44 -9.57
N ASN A 48 -13.08 -9.77 -9.62
CA ASN A 48 -12.17 -10.64 -8.88
C ASN A 48 -10.74 -10.56 -9.44
N GLY A 49 -10.57 -10.63 -10.76
CA GLY A 49 -9.25 -10.53 -11.39
C GLY A 49 -8.61 -9.16 -11.17
N GLY A 50 -9.37 -8.07 -11.39
CA GLY A 50 -8.89 -6.71 -11.21
C GLY A 50 -8.50 -6.40 -9.76
N SER A 51 -9.31 -6.82 -8.79
CA SER A 51 -9.03 -6.61 -7.37
C SER A 51 -7.75 -7.32 -6.90
N GLN A 52 -7.51 -8.56 -7.35
CA GLN A 52 -6.29 -9.30 -6.99
C GLN A 52 -5.05 -8.65 -7.63
N THR A 53 -5.12 -8.29 -8.90
CA THR A 53 -4.00 -7.64 -9.62
C THR A 53 -3.64 -6.30 -8.99
N ILE A 54 -4.64 -5.48 -8.64
CA ILE A 54 -4.39 -4.18 -8.02
C ILE A 54 -3.79 -4.35 -6.62
N LYS A 55 -4.31 -5.29 -5.80
CA LYS A 55 -3.73 -5.58 -4.49
C LYS A 55 -2.26 -5.99 -4.60
N ALA A 56 -1.93 -6.90 -5.51
CA ALA A 56 -0.55 -7.33 -5.74
C ALA A 56 0.32 -6.15 -6.20
N SER A 57 -0.12 -5.38 -7.19
CA SER A 57 0.63 -4.24 -7.71
C SER A 57 0.86 -3.14 -6.67
N VAL A 58 -0.14 -2.85 -5.82
CA VAL A 58 0.00 -1.89 -4.73
C VAL A 58 0.98 -2.41 -3.70
N THR A 59 0.88 -3.68 -3.29
CA THR A 59 1.82 -4.29 -2.34
C THR A 59 3.26 -4.24 -2.86
N ASP A 60 3.48 -4.58 -4.14
CA ASP A 60 4.81 -4.51 -4.76
C ASP A 60 5.33 -3.08 -4.82
N THR A 61 4.48 -2.10 -5.13
CA THR A 61 4.86 -0.67 -5.16
C THR A 61 5.32 -0.21 -3.77
N TYR A 62 4.61 -0.62 -2.72
CA TYR A 62 5.00 -0.29 -1.34
C TYR A 62 6.32 -0.96 -0.93
N LEU A 63 6.50 -2.23 -1.27
CA LEU A 63 7.74 -2.93 -0.99
C LEU A 63 8.92 -2.27 -1.70
N HIS A 64 8.76 -1.92 -2.98
CA HIS A 64 9.80 -1.19 -3.73
C HIS A 64 10.05 0.21 -3.17
N GLY A 65 9.01 0.91 -2.74
CA GLY A 65 9.13 2.19 -2.04
C GLY A 65 9.97 2.08 -0.77
N LEU A 66 9.72 1.06 0.05
CA LEU A 66 10.49 0.78 1.26
C LEU A 66 11.94 0.37 0.93
N GLN A 67 12.15 -0.47 -0.07
CA GLN A 67 13.50 -0.85 -0.51
C GLN A 67 14.31 0.37 -0.95
N ASN A 68 13.72 1.28 -1.71
CA ASN A 68 14.36 2.53 -2.12
C ASN A 68 14.65 3.43 -0.92
N ALA A 69 13.73 3.53 0.04
CA ALA A 69 13.93 4.29 1.26
C ALA A 69 15.10 3.74 2.09
N VAL A 70 15.14 2.43 2.30
CA VAL A 70 16.23 1.76 3.04
C VAL A 70 17.58 1.96 2.33
N ALA A 71 17.62 1.83 1.01
CA ALA A 71 18.83 2.08 0.23
C ALA A 71 19.35 3.52 0.38
N LEU A 72 18.45 4.51 0.38
CA LEU A 72 18.81 5.93 0.60
C LEU A 72 19.25 6.20 2.05
N ILE A 73 18.65 5.54 3.03
CA ILE A 73 19.08 5.61 4.42
C ILE A 73 20.48 5.00 4.56
N ASP A 74 20.72 3.82 4.00
CA ASP A 74 22.02 3.15 4.03
C ASP A 74 23.11 3.98 3.35
N GLU A 75 22.82 4.60 2.20
CA GLU A 75 23.71 5.53 1.53
C GLU A 75 24.02 6.74 2.41
N THR A 76 23.00 7.31 3.05
CA THR A 76 23.17 8.46 3.94
C THR A 76 24.05 8.11 5.15
N LEU A 77 23.77 6.97 5.81
CA LEU A 77 24.57 6.48 6.94
C LEU A 77 26.01 6.18 6.53
N THR A 78 26.22 5.62 5.35
CA THR A 78 27.56 5.36 4.78
C THR A 78 28.31 6.66 4.50
N ASN A 79 27.62 7.68 3.98
CA ASN A 79 28.22 9.00 3.73
C ASN A 79 28.62 9.69 5.03
N ILE A 80 27.74 9.63 6.06
CA ILE A 80 28.04 10.15 7.39
C ILE A 80 29.27 9.43 7.97
N GLU A 81 29.30 8.11 7.94
CA GLU A 81 30.45 7.32 8.42
C GLU A 81 31.73 7.69 7.65
N SER A 82 31.63 7.82 6.34
CA SER A 82 32.77 8.21 5.50
C SER A 82 33.33 9.57 5.85
N SER A 83 32.49 10.52 6.27
CA SER A 83 32.92 11.86 6.72
C SER A 83 33.73 11.84 8.03
N MET A 84 33.64 10.74 8.80
CA MET A 84 34.39 10.56 10.04
C MET A 84 35.83 10.05 9.80
N TYR A 85 36.06 9.28 8.73
CA TYR A 85 37.35 8.62 8.46
C TYR A 85 38.55 9.55 8.32
N PRO A 86 38.49 10.76 7.74
CA PRO A 86 39.63 11.66 7.67
C PRO A 86 40.24 11.92 9.06
N MET A 87 39.41 12.11 10.09
CA MET A 87 39.88 12.31 11.46
C MET A 87 40.42 11.02 12.09
N ILE A 88 39.75 9.89 11.86
CA ILE A 88 40.10 8.60 12.48
C ILE A 88 41.43 8.05 11.92
N ARG A 89 41.67 8.26 10.61
CA ARG A 89 42.85 7.73 9.90
C ARG A 89 44.05 8.67 9.90
N ASP A 90 43.85 9.91 10.35
CA ASP A 90 44.95 10.89 10.43
C ASP A 90 45.90 10.51 11.58
N GLY A 91 47.12 10.15 11.23
CA GLY A 91 48.19 9.84 12.22
C GLY A 91 48.54 11.00 13.12
N MET A 92 48.31 12.23 12.70
CA MET A 92 48.48 13.44 13.54
C MET A 92 47.41 13.50 14.62
N THR A 93 46.18 13.06 14.32
CA THR A 93 45.07 13.02 15.30
C THR A 93 45.41 12.13 16.48
N SER A 94 45.82 10.90 16.25
CA SER A 94 46.23 9.99 17.34
C SER A 94 47.41 10.52 18.16
N THR A 95 48.36 11.18 17.52
CA THR A 95 49.53 11.81 18.19
C THR A 95 49.12 13.00 19.05
N ARG A 96 48.27 13.91 18.54
CA ARG A 96 47.75 15.04 19.28
C ARG A 96 46.90 14.62 20.48
N LEU A 97 46.02 13.64 20.30
CA LEU A 97 45.18 13.12 21.37
C LEU A 97 46.00 12.43 22.46
N ARG A 98 47.05 11.70 22.07
CA ARG A 98 47.98 11.10 23.03
C ARG A 98 48.75 12.11 23.87
N GLY A 99 49.23 13.18 23.29
CA GLY A 99 50.01 14.24 23.96
C GLY A 99 49.15 15.35 24.56
N TYR A 100 47.82 15.23 24.52
CA TYR A 100 46.93 16.31 24.95
C TYR A 100 47.06 16.61 26.47
N GLY A 101 47.24 15.57 27.31
CA GLY A 101 47.40 15.73 28.76
C GLY A 101 48.66 16.49 29.15
N ASP A 102 49.74 16.30 28.42
CA ASP A 102 51.04 16.97 28.67
C ASP A 102 51.18 18.35 27.96
N ALA A 103 50.18 18.71 27.15
CA ALA A 103 50.20 19.94 26.37
C ALA A 103 49.95 21.20 27.22
N SER A 104 50.51 22.33 26.79
CA SER A 104 50.20 23.61 27.43
C SER A 104 48.76 24.04 27.17
N ASP A 105 48.21 24.97 27.95
CA ASP A 105 46.83 25.46 27.80
C ASP A 105 46.58 26.04 26.42
N TYR A 106 47.58 26.70 25.84
CA TYR A 106 47.51 27.21 24.47
C TYR A 106 47.40 26.09 23.42
N GLU A 107 48.23 25.07 23.56
CA GLU A 107 48.22 23.92 22.63
C GLU A 107 46.91 23.10 22.76
N ARG A 108 46.40 22.95 23.98
CA ARG A 108 45.08 22.34 24.23
C ARG A 108 43.97 23.13 23.53
N TYR A 109 43.96 24.45 23.73
CA TYR A 109 42.99 25.34 23.09
C TYR A 109 43.04 25.26 21.57
N MET A 110 44.23 25.29 20.96
CA MET A 110 44.41 25.19 19.52
C MET A 110 43.97 23.78 18.98
N THR A 111 44.22 22.76 19.74
CA THR A 111 43.80 21.38 19.42
C THR A 111 42.28 21.26 19.45
N ASP A 112 41.63 21.78 20.47
CA ASP A 112 40.17 21.80 20.60
C ASP A 112 39.51 22.58 19.46
N LEU A 113 40.06 23.76 19.14
CA LEU A 113 39.58 24.61 18.05
C LEU A 113 39.68 23.88 16.69
N TYR A 114 40.78 23.17 16.44
CA TYR A 114 40.98 22.38 15.24
C TYR A 114 39.89 21.29 15.14
N TYR A 115 39.67 20.53 16.20
CA TYR A 115 38.67 19.45 16.17
C TYR A 115 37.24 19.96 16.16
N LEU A 116 36.93 21.04 16.85
CA LEU A 116 35.62 21.69 16.77
C LEU A 116 35.29 22.15 15.35
N ASN A 117 36.25 22.66 14.62
CA ASN A 117 36.05 23.03 13.21
C ASN A 117 35.81 21.76 12.33
N PHE A 118 36.51 20.69 12.61
CA PHE A 118 36.28 19.43 11.91
C PHE A 118 34.87 18.89 12.21
N LEU A 119 34.44 18.85 13.47
CA LEU A 119 33.11 18.42 13.88
C LEU A 119 32.00 19.28 13.24
N LYS A 120 32.20 20.61 13.21
CA LYS A 120 31.28 21.54 12.51
C LYS A 120 31.18 21.22 11.02
N ASN A 121 32.28 20.86 10.36
CA ASN A 121 32.24 20.46 8.96
C ASN A 121 31.46 19.17 8.73
N ILE A 122 31.56 18.19 9.61
CA ILE A 122 30.73 16.98 9.53
C ILE A 122 29.24 17.34 9.58
N VAL A 123 28.84 18.20 10.51
CA VAL A 123 27.44 18.65 10.65
C VAL A 123 26.98 19.44 9.43
N LEU A 124 27.82 20.36 8.92
CA LEU A 124 27.45 21.21 7.77
C LEU A 124 27.35 20.44 6.44
N GLN A 125 28.15 19.38 6.29
CA GLN A 125 28.17 18.58 5.05
C GLN A 125 27.06 17.55 4.98
N ASN A 126 26.47 17.18 6.11
CA ASN A 126 25.47 16.10 6.19
C ASN A 126 24.15 16.64 6.74
N THR A 127 23.15 16.73 5.89
CA THR A 127 21.83 17.33 6.22
C THR A 127 21.15 16.71 7.44
N TYR A 128 21.38 15.41 7.67
CA TYR A 128 20.75 14.67 8.77
C TYR A 128 21.64 14.54 10.01
N VAL A 129 22.84 15.11 10.01
CA VAL A 129 23.68 15.14 11.21
C VAL A 129 23.26 16.31 12.09
N GLU A 130 22.85 16.00 13.31
CA GLU A 130 22.37 16.98 14.28
C GLU A 130 23.50 17.55 15.14
N SER A 131 24.38 16.66 15.60
CA SER A 131 25.54 17.05 16.40
C SER A 131 26.69 16.04 16.24
N ALA A 132 27.88 16.49 16.49
CA ALA A 132 29.08 15.65 16.48
C ALA A 132 29.98 15.99 17.68
N TYR A 133 30.50 14.92 18.33
CA TYR A 133 31.29 15.02 19.55
C TYR A 133 32.61 14.29 19.40
N LEU A 134 33.61 14.79 20.11
CA LEU A 134 34.88 14.11 20.35
C LEU A 134 35.08 13.95 21.84
N TYR A 135 35.18 12.69 22.30
CA TYR A 135 35.49 12.33 23.68
C TYR A 135 36.96 12.00 23.83
N TYR A 136 37.59 12.59 24.84
CA TYR A 136 38.98 12.37 25.25
C TYR A 136 39.01 11.51 26.51
N PRO A 137 39.24 10.18 26.43
CA PRO A 137 39.21 9.31 27.59
C PRO A 137 40.30 9.63 28.65
N ALA A 138 41.47 10.07 28.20
CA ALA A 138 42.58 10.39 29.09
C ALA A 138 42.32 11.61 29.97
N GLU A 139 41.61 12.61 29.44
CA GLU A 139 41.26 13.84 30.15
C GLU A 139 39.79 13.81 30.61
N GLU A 140 39.07 12.76 30.25
CA GLU A 140 37.68 12.56 30.62
C GLU A 140 36.79 13.73 30.26
N ARG A 141 37.03 14.28 29.03
CA ARG A 141 36.48 15.51 28.53
C ARG A 141 35.75 15.27 27.22
N LEU A 142 34.61 15.94 27.02
CA LEU A 142 33.84 15.95 25.80
C LEU A 142 33.77 17.33 25.19
N ILE A 143 34.12 17.45 23.89
CA ILE A 143 33.91 18.64 23.09
C ILE A 143 33.00 18.33 21.93
N GLY A 144 32.26 19.30 21.43
CA GLY A 144 31.36 19.04 20.29
C GLY A 144 30.56 20.24 19.83
N THR A 145 29.77 19.97 18.79
CA THR A 145 28.82 20.94 18.25
C THR A 145 27.52 20.89 19.04
N GLY A 146 26.90 22.04 19.28
CA GLY A 146 25.63 22.13 20.01
C GLY A 146 25.75 21.94 21.54
N LEU A 147 26.95 21.71 22.06
CA LEU A 147 27.15 21.64 23.50
C LEU A 147 27.14 23.03 24.13
N SER A 148 26.44 23.18 25.25
CA SER A 148 26.37 24.41 26.05
C SER A 148 27.71 24.74 26.70
N HIS A 149 28.51 23.70 27.05
CA HIS A 149 29.83 23.80 27.64
C HIS A 149 30.64 22.53 27.38
N THR A 150 31.89 22.50 27.82
CA THR A 150 32.71 21.27 27.80
C THR A 150 32.35 20.39 29.00
N TYR A 151 31.89 19.19 28.74
CA TYR A 151 31.53 18.25 29.78
C TYR A 151 32.74 17.56 30.40
N THR A 152 32.70 17.42 31.73
CA THR A 152 33.71 16.72 32.55
C THR A 152 33.28 15.26 32.72
N ARG A 153 34.22 14.43 33.17
CA ARG A 153 33.95 13.01 33.51
C ARG A 153 32.76 12.87 34.44
N TRP A 154 32.74 13.63 35.54
CA TRP A 154 31.70 13.52 36.57
C TRP A 154 30.30 13.75 35.97
N GLU A 155 30.16 14.74 35.08
CA GLU A 155 28.90 14.99 34.40
C GLU A 155 28.50 13.87 33.43
N LEU A 156 29.47 13.30 32.70
CA LEU A 156 29.27 12.20 31.76
C LEU A 156 28.92 10.88 32.46
N GLU A 157 29.59 10.55 33.59
CA GLU A 157 29.29 9.38 34.43
C GLU A 157 27.90 9.53 35.06
N ASN A 158 27.60 10.69 35.64
CA ASN A 158 26.35 10.92 36.36
C ASN A 158 25.13 10.90 35.42
N SER A 159 25.32 11.25 34.13
CA SER A 159 24.29 11.13 33.09
C SER A 159 24.12 9.69 32.55
N GLY A 160 25.01 8.74 32.93
CA GLY A 160 25.06 7.39 32.36
C GLY A 160 25.49 7.35 30.90
N TRP A 161 26.03 8.44 30.36
CA TRP A 161 26.38 8.58 28.94
C TRP A 161 27.55 7.69 28.53
N LEU A 162 28.55 7.55 29.40
CA LEU A 162 29.72 6.72 29.13
C LEU A 162 29.38 5.22 29.03
N ASP A 163 28.45 4.73 29.84
CA ASP A 163 27.99 3.35 29.76
C ASP A 163 27.26 3.08 28.43
N ARG A 164 26.42 4.00 28.02
CA ARG A 164 25.75 3.92 26.71
C ARG A 164 26.74 3.97 25.55
N LEU A 165 27.75 4.85 25.62
CA LEU A 165 28.81 4.94 24.61
C LEU A 165 29.58 3.63 24.46
N SER A 166 29.90 2.97 25.56
CA SER A 166 30.61 1.68 25.54
C SER A 166 29.76 0.58 24.92
N GLY A 167 28.47 0.57 25.18
CA GLY A 167 27.49 -0.32 24.54
C GLY A 167 27.45 -0.16 23.01
N LEU A 168 27.32 1.08 22.52
CA LEU A 168 27.28 1.38 21.10
C LEU A 168 28.51 0.91 20.32
N SER A 169 29.69 1.02 20.92
CA SER A 169 30.94 0.64 20.26
C SER A 169 31.06 -0.88 19.95
N SER A 170 30.19 -1.69 20.50
CA SER A 170 30.12 -3.15 20.29
C SER A 170 29.18 -3.55 19.13
N HIS A 171 28.34 -2.63 18.67
CA HIS A 171 27.42 -2.89 17.55
C HIS A 171 28.11 -2.90 16.19
N ILE A 172 27.50 -3.58 15.22
CA ILE A 172 27.97 -3.63 13.83
C ILE A 172 28.07 -2.21 13.27
N GLY A 173 29.23 -1.84 12.74
CA GLY A 173 29.48 -0.50 12.20
C GLY A 173 29.51 0.65 13.23
N GLY A 174 29.25 0.36 14.52
CA GLY A 174 29.20 1.38 15.58
C GLY A 174 27.94 2.21 15.62
N TRP A 175 26.90 1.79 14.92
CA TRP A 175 25.58 2.43 14.91
C TRP A 175 24.68 1.90 16.03
N GLY A 176 23.91 2.78 16.67
CA GLY A 176 22.93 2.39 17.68
C GLY A 176 22.20 3.58 18.27
N VAL A 177 21.28 3.33 19.20
CA VAL A 177 20.50 4.37 19.87
C VAL A 177 21.30 4.97 21.02
N CYS A 178 21.34 6.30 21.09
CA CYS A 178 22.02 7.04 22.13
C CYS A 178 21.17 8.26 22.52
N THR A 179 21.31 8.68 23.79
CA THR A 179 20.77 9.97 24.23
C THR A 179 21.91 10.98 24.22
N PRO A 180 21.83 12.07 23.42
CA PRO A 180 22.83 13.15 23.45
C PRO A 180 22.94 13.77 24.85
N VAL A 181 24.11 14.31 25.18
CA VAL A 181 24.38 14.84 26.53
C VAL A 181 23.48 16.04 26.84
N ASP A 182 23.18 16.90 25.86
CA ASP A 182 22.47 18.18 26.01
C ASP A 182 21.00 18.14 25.55
N ASP A 183 20.43 17.01 25.18
CA ASP A 183 19.13 16.97 24.46
C ASP A 183 17.95 16.50 25.33
N GLY A 184 18.02 16.77 26.65
CA GLY A 184 16.85 16.57 27.54
C GLY A 184 16.30 15.15 27.60
N GLY A 185 17.08 14.14 27.19
CA GLY A 185 16.68 12.74 27.24
C GLY A 185 16.07 12.17 25.95
N ARG A 186 16.06 12.93 24.84
CA ARG A 186 15.63 12.44 23.53
C ARG A 186 16.63 11.40 22.99
N GLU A 187 16.12 10.27 22.55
CA GLU A 187 16.93 9.26 21.88
C GLU A 187 17.16 9.62 20.40
N VAL A 188 18.40 9.44 19.96
CA VAL A 188 18.83 9.62 18.57
C VAL A 188 19.66 8.43 18.12
N VAL A 189 19.78 8.23 16.84
CA VAL A 189 20.74 7.25 16.31
C VAL A 189 22.11 7.89 16.26
N ALA A 190 23.11 7.20 16.77
CA ALA A 190 24.49 7.68 16.79
C ALA A 190 25.46 6.67 16.17
N ASN A 191 26.51 7.17 15.55
CA ASN A 191 27.68 6.39 15.17
C ASN A 191 28.84 6.71 16.10
N VAL A 192 29.53 5.66 16.59
CA VAL A 192 30.69 5.78 17.47
C VAL A 192 31.89 5.11 16.86
N LYS A 193 32.96 5.87 16.66
CA LYS A 193 34.24 5.36 16.17
C LYS A 193 35.38 5.71 17.12
N TRP A 194 36.11 4.70 17.55
CA TRP A 194 37.28 4.90 18.39
C TRP A 194 38.50 5.28 17.55
N ILE A 195 39.17 6.33 17.97
CA ILE A 195 40.47 6.73 17.44
C ILE A 195 41.51 5.91 18.21
N ARG A 196 42.12 4.94 17.54
CA ARG A 196 43.03 3.98 18.15
C ARG A 196 44.48 4.34 17.83
N GLY A 197 45.36 4.01 18.74
CA GLY A 197 46.80 4.08 18.56
C GLY A 197 47.44 2.69 18.43
N SER A 198 48.75 2.62 18.53
CA SER A 198 49.49 1.37 18.55
C SER A 198 49.10 0.51 19.76
N GLY A 199 48.79 -0.78 19.55
CA GLY A 199 48.53 -1.71 20.65
C GLY A 199 47.13 -1.61 21.27
N ASP A 200 46.09 -1.26 20.52
CA ASP A 200 44.68 -1.18 20.95
C ASP A 200 44.37 -0.07 21.99
N SER A 201 45.31 0.88 22.17
CA SER A 201 45.05 2.05 23.03
C SER A 201 44.01 2.95 22.40
N ARG A 202 42.98 3.35 23.19
CA ARG A 202 41.89 4.24 22.74
C ARG A 202 42.23 5.69 23.15
N TYR A 203 42.52 6.55 22.18
CA TYR A 203 42.90 7.95 22.42
C TYR A 203 41.72 8.91 22.37
N GLY A 204 40.68 8.57 21.65
CA GLY A 204 39.46 9.35 21.54
C GLY A 204 38.31 8.54 20.99
N ALA A 205 37.10 9.04 21.15
CA ALA A 205 35.92 8.53 20.47
C ALA A 205 35.24 9.67 19.71
N LEU A 206 35.05 9.47 18.41
CA LEU A 206 34.26 10.37 17.56
C LEU A 206 32.84 9.84 17.53
N ILE A 207 31.87 10.67 17.92
CA ILE A 207 30.45 10.36 18.00
C ILE A 207 29.71 11.31 17.06
N VAL A 208 28.82 10.81 16.23
CA VAL A 208 27.97 11.60 15.33
C VAL A 208 26.52 11.20 15.56
N ASN A 209 25.70 12.15 15.94
CA ASN A 209 24.27 11.97 16.18
C ASN A 209 23.49 12.35 14.93
N VAL A 210 22.56 11.46 14.55
CA VAL A 210 21.73 11.60 13.36
C VAL A 210 20.30 11.93 13.78
N SER A 211 19.74 12.97 13.13
CA SER A 211 18.38 13.41 13.36
C SER A 211 17.36 12.31 13.04
N PRO A 212 16.37 12.07 13.90
CA PRO A 212 15.26 11.17 13.61
C PRO A 212 14.48 11.52 12.33
N GLU A 213 14.61 12.77 11.84
CA GLU A 213 13.99 13.20 10.57
C GLU A 213 14.46 12.38 9.35
N LEU A 214 15.62 11.74 9.40
CA LEU A 214 16.07 10.84 8.35
C LEU A 214 15.04 9.72 8.11
N TRP A 215 14.54 9.13 9.17
CA TRP A 215 13.63 7.97 9.12
C TRP A 215 12.18 8.34 8.87
N SER A 216 11.76 9.57 9.11
CA SER A 216 10.42 10.05 8.76
C SER A 216 10.36 10.65 7.34
N THR A 217 11.39 11.44 6.98
CA THR A 217 11.40 12.18 5.71
C THR A 217 11.71 11.30 4.49
N VAL A 218 12.70 10.38 4.62
CA VAL A 218 13.13 9.56 3.47
C VAL A 218 12.05 8.54 3.06
N PRO A 219 11.43 7.77 3.97
CA PRO A 219 10.33 6.91 3.62
C PRO A 219 9.13 7.65 3.04
N ALA A 220 8.73 8.78 3.62
CA ALA A 220 7.62 9.59 3.13
C ALA A 220 7.83 10.09 1.69
N ARG A 221 9.06 10.43 1.30
CA ARG A 221 9.41 10.83 -0.08
C ARG A 221 9.43 9.64 -1.03
N SER A 222 9.85 8.47 -0.57
CA SER A 222 9.98 7.26 -1.40
C SER A 222 8.65 6.56 -1.66
N SER A 223 7.64 6.80 -0.82
CA SER A 223 6.31 6.18 -0.91
C SER A 223 5.37 6.83 -1.93
N GLY A 224 5.81 7.84 -2.67
CA GLY A 224 4.99 8.50 -3.70
C GLY A 224 3.78 9.27 -3.15
N GLY A 225 3.84 9.73 -1.89
CA GLY A 225 2.78 10.55 -1.26
C GLY A 225 1.69 9.74 -0.55
N THR A 226 1.90 8.45 -0.34
CA THR A 226 1.03 7.63 0.51
C THR A 226 1.52 7.67 1.95
N ASP A 227 0.61 7.89 2.89
CA ASP A 227 0.88 7.85 4.33
C ASP A 227 1.32 6.44 4.72
N PHE A 228 2.60 6.33 5.04
CA PHE A 228 3.21 5.08 5.42
C PHE A 228 4.14 5.35 6.61
N SER A 229 3.85 4.70 7.70
CA SER A 229 4.67 4.78 8.90
C SER A 229 5.83 3.82 8.81
N CYS A 230 7.03 4.27 9.19
CA CYS A 230 8.23 3.44 9.20
C CYS A 230 8.62 3.09 10.62
N ILE A 231 8.81 1.80 10.87
CA ILE A 231 9.35 1.28 12.13
C ILE A 231 10.70 0.67 11.81
N CYS A 232 11.71 0.94 12.64
CA CYS A 232 13.04 0.39 12.51
C CYS A 232 13.42 -0.37 13.77
N GLN A 233 13.94 -1.60 13.60
CA GLN A 233 14.44 -2.45 14.67
C GLN A 233 15.89 -2.83 14.40
N ASP A 234 16.69 -2.94 15.48
CA ASP A 234 18.05 -3.48 15.39
C ASP A 234 18.06 -5.00 15.21
N GLY A 235 19.24 -5.58 14.98
CA GLY A 235 19.38 -7.02 14.82
C GLY A 235 19.05 -7.86 16.07
N ALA A 236 18.81 -7.23 17.23
CA ALA A 236 18.33 -7.86 18.46
C ALA A 236 16.81 -7.71 18.64
N GLY A 237 16.13 -7.01 17.73
CA GLY A 237 14.69 -6.74 17.79
C GLY A 237 14.29 -5.53 18.64
N ASN A 238 15.27 -4.73 19.10
CA ASN A 238 14.95 -3.50 19.82
C ASN A 238 14.51 -2.43 18.84
N THR A 239 13.45 -1.71 19.18
CA THR A 239 12.96 -0.62 18.34
C THR A 239 13.90 0.57 18.41
N ILE A 240 14.40 0.99 17.25
CA ILE A 240 15.25 2.17 17.08
C ILE A 240 14.36 3.40 16.83
N LEU A 241 13.32 3.23 16.03
CA LEU A 241 12.34 4.27 15.71
C LEU A 241 10.95 3.65 15.63
N ASP A 242 9.98 4.32 16.23
CA ASP A 242 8.57 3.97 16.17
C ASP A 242 7.76 5.23 15.83
N ASP A 243 7.42 5.40 14.55
CA ASP A 243 6.68 6.58 14.07
C ASP A 243 5.15 6.39 14.19
N ALA A 244 4.63 5.19 14.34
CA ALA A 244 3.26 4.85 14.70
C ALA A 244 3.00 3.33 14.73
N ALA A 245 3.36 2.66 15.81
CA ALA A 245 2.99 1.25 15.96
C ALA A 245 1.47 1.09 16.06
N PRO A 246 0.86 0.10 15.38
CA PRO A 246 -0.59 -0.14 15.39
C PRO A 246 -1.16 -0.60 16.75
N GLY A 247 -0.39 -0.57 17.84
CA GLY A 247 -0.85 -0.91 19.18
C GLY A 247 0.18 -1.64 20.04
N ALA A 248 -0.15 -1.80 21.33
CA ALA A 248 0.68 -2.52 22.27
C ALA A 248 0.84 -4.00 21.83
N GLY A 249 2.07 -4.48 21.73
CA GLY A 249 2.40 -5.84 21.29
C GLY A 249 2.81 -5.97 19.82
N PHE A 250 2.53 -4.96 18.98
CA PHE A 250 2.91 -4.99 17.57
C PHE A 250 4.41 -5.29 17.36
N GLN A 251 5.26 -4.66 18.15
CA GLN A 251 6.72 -4.83 18.05
C GLN A 251 7.15 -6.27 18.35
N GLN A 252 6.55 -6.90 19.34
CA GLN A 252 6.84 -8.28 19.70
C GLN A 252 6.35 -9.26 18.64
N ASP A 253 5.14 -9.03 18.11
CA ASP A 253 4.58 -9.83 17.01
C ASP A 253 5.41 -9.70 15.73
N MET A 254 6.01 -8.52 15.47
CA MET A 254 6.89 -8.31 14.31
C MET A 254 8.21 -9.05 14.47
N ALA A 255 8.83 -9.03 15.65
CA ALA A 255 10.05 -9.78 15.92
C ALA A 255 9.84 -11.29 15.75
N GLU A 256 8.70 -11.83 16.21
CA GLU A 256 8.34 -13.24 16.04
C GLU A 256 8.10 -13.58 14.56
N LYS A 257 7.32 -12.74 13.84
CA LYS A 257 7.05 -12.96 12.44
C LYS A 257 8.29 -12.82 11.56
N THR A 258 9.18 -11.88 11.86
CA THR A 258 10.44 -11.72 11.13
C THR A 258 11.33 -12.95 11.24
N ALA A 259 11.33 -13.62 12.41
CA ALA A 259 12.07 -14.87 12.60
C ALA A 259 11.51 -16.05 11.73
N GLU A 260 10.23 -15.99 11.35
CA GLU A 260 9.59 -16.99 10.48
C GLU A 260 9.80 -16.68 8.98
N LEU A 261 10.15 -15.44 8.62
CA LEU A 261 10.27 -15.03 7.21
C LEU A 261 11.62 -15.48 6.64
N THR A 262 11.54 -16.17 5.51
CA THR A 262 12.71 -16.59 4.73
C THR A 262 13.01 -15.54 3.68
N GLY A 263 13.87 -14.55 3.98
CA GLY A 263 14.30 -13.55 3.01
C GLY A 263 14.56 -12.18 3.63
N THR A 264 15.31 -11.34 2.91
CA THR A 264 15.71 -9.99 3.34
C THR A 264 14.65 -8.93 3.04
N ALA A 265 13.61 -9.27 2.30
CA ALA A 265 12.52 -8.35 1.97
C ALA A 265 11.23 -9.12 1.64
N GLY A 266 10.09 -8.53 1.96
CA GLY A 266 8.77 -9.10 1.64
C GLY A 266 7.63 -8.27 2.17
N SER A 267 6.40 -8.77 1.97
CA SER A 267 5.19 -8.14 2.46
C SER A 267 4.20 -9.18 2.98
N PHE A 268 3.48 -8.84 4.03
CA PHE A 268 2.45 -9.70 4.62
C PHE A 268 1.30 -8.87 5.21
N ALA A 269 0.14 -9.50 5.38
CA ALA A 269 -1.01 -8.86 6.01
C ALA A 269 -0.98 -9.11 7.53
N TYR A 270 -1.26 -8.06 8.31
CA TYR A 270 -1.41 -8.12 9.76
C TYR A 270 -2.66 -7.37 10.19
N GLY A 271 -3.75 -8.09 10.46
CA GLY A 271 -5.04 -7.49 10.77
C GLY A 271 -5.53 -6.56 9.66
N GLU A 272 -5.74 -5.29 9.99
CA GLU A 272 -6.15 -4.23 9.05
C GLU A 272 -4.97 -3.61 8.28
N TYR A 273 -3.73 -4.03 8.56
CA TYR A 273 -2.52 -3.44 8.02
C TYR A 273 -1.89 -4.36 6.98
N MET A 274 -1.29 -3.74 5.98
CA MET A 274 -0.30 -4.34 5.10
C MET A 274 1.07 -3.91 5.57
N ILE A 275 1.94 -4.87 5.82
CA ILE A 275 3.29 -4.64 6.30
C ILE A 275 4.26 -5.09 5.22
N SER A 276 5.13 -4.18 4.81
CA SER A 276 6.30 -4.48 4.00
C SER A 276 7.53 -4.44 4.89
N TYR A 277 8.47 -5.36 4.73
CA TYR A 277 9.71 -5.37 5.49
C TYR A 277 10.92 -5.46 4.56
N VAL A 278 12.01 -4.85 5.01
CA VAL A 278 13.31 -4.88 4.33
C VAL A 278 14.40 -4.90 5.37
N GLU A 279 15.34 -5.82 5.25
CA GLU A 279 16.56 -5.86 6.07
C GLU A 279 17.68 -5.11 5.36
N SER A 280 18.29 -4.15 6.05
CA SER A 280 19.44 -3.41 5.54
C SER A 280 20.68 -4.30 5.50
N SER A 281 21.34 -4.33 4.36
CA SER A 281 22.61 -5.03 4.21
C SER A 281 23.79 -4.29 4.85
N TYR A 282 23.62 -2.98 5.12
CA TYR A 282 24.64 -2.13 5.71
C TYR A 282 24.61 -2.15 7.26
N SER A 283 23.45 -1.88 7.83
CA SER A 283 23.27 -1.81 9.28
C SER A 283 22.85 -3.13 9.92
N GLY A 284 22.28 -4.06 9.16
CA GLY A 284 21.63 -5.27 9.67
C GLY A 284 20.31 -4.97 10.39
N TRP A 285 19.75 -3.77 10.19
CA TRP A 285 18.48 -3.36 10.80
C TRP A 285 17.30 -3.75 9.92
N SER A 286 16.19 -4.08 10.58
CA SER A 286 14.93 -4.41 9.90
C SER A 286 14.02 -3.20 9.88
N TYR A 287 13.59 -2.84 8.68
CA TYR A 287 12.66 -1.73 8.42
C TYR A 287 11.29 -2.28 8.08
N PHE A 288 10.26 -1.77 8.74
CA PHE A 288 8.87 -2.15 8.49
C PHE A 288 8.10 -0.92 8.03
N GLY A 289 7.53 -1.01 6.85
CA GLY A 289 6.57 -0.05 6.33
C GLY A 289 5.16 -0.52 6.66
N VAL A 290 4.42 0.27 7.43
CA VAL A 290 3.07 -0.05 7.90
C VAL A 290 2.07 0.85 7.21
N ALA A 291 1.13 0.26 6.47
CA ALA A 291 0.06 0.99 5.80
C ALA A 291 -1.29 0.31 6.08
N ARG A 292 -2.35 1.10 6.26
CA ARG A 292 -3.70 0.53 6.41
C ARG A 292 -4.17 -0.02 5.08
N SER A 293 -4.65 -1.25 5.08
CA SER A 293 -5.21 -1.90 3.87
C SER A 293 -6.35 -1.08 3.24
N ALA A 294 -7.14 -0.37 4.05
CA ALA A 294 -8.21 0.48 3.58
C ALA A 294 -7.70 1.69 2.77
N ASP A 295 -6.59 2.32 3.20
CA ASP A 295 -5.99 3.47 2.51
C ASP A 295 -5.31 3.04 1.21
N LEU A 296 -4.64 1.88 1.23
CA LEU A 296 -4.07 1.24 0.05
C LEU A 296 -5.11 0.93 -1.03
N LEU A 297 -6.32 0.58 -0.60
CA LEU A 297 -7.42 0.21 -1.48
C LEU A 297 -8.33 1.39 -1.85
N ARG A 298 -8.01 2.61 -1.39
CA ARG A 298 -8.79 3.81 -1.71
C ARG A 298 -8.89 4.08 -3.21
N ASP A 299 -7.84 3.79 -3.94
CA ASP A 299 -7.84 3.90 -5.41
C ASP A 299 -8.75 2.86 -6.08
N LEU A 300 -9.09 1.76 -5.39
CA LEU A 300 -10.13 0.82 -5.84
C LEU A 300 -11.53 1.44 -5.85
N GLN A 301 -11.78 2.54 -5.15
CA GLN A 301 -13.07 3.23 -5.23
C GLN A 301 -13.30 3.80 -6.63
N SER A 302 -12.25 4.31 -7.29
CA SER A 302 -12.30 4.74 -8.68
C SER A 302 -12.60 3.56 -9.61
N PHE A 303 -12.00 2.40 -9.36
CA PHE A 303 -12.26 1.17 -10.11
C PHE A 303 -13.71 0.69 -9.94
N ARG A 304 -14.28 0.82 -8.73
CA ARG A 304 -15.69 0.52 -8.45
C ARG A 304 -16.64 1.39 -9.27
N SER A 305 -16.33 2.67 -9.45
CA SER A 305 -17.15 3.59 -10.25
C SER A 305 -17.14 3.20 -11.73
N VAL A 306 -16.01 2.77 -12.27
CA VAL A 306 -15.89 2.27 -13.66
C VAL A 306 -16.72 1.00 -13.85
N ILE A 307 -16.71 0.08 -12.89
CA ILE A 307 -17.53 -1.14 -12.94
C ILE A 307 -19.02 -0.81 -12.93
N VAL A 308 -19.46 0.12 -12.05
CA VAL A 308 -20.86 0.55 -12.00
C VAL A 308 -21.29 1.21 -13.33
N ALA A 309 -20.44 2.04 -13.92
CA ALA A 309 -20.69 2.65 -15.23
C ALA A 309 -20.78 1.59 -16.34
N ALA A 310 -19.91 0.58 -16.34
CA ALA A 310 -19.95 -0.52 -17.29
C ALA A 310 -21.25 -1.33 -17.17
N ILE A 311 -21.71 -1.65 -15.95
CA ILE A 311 -22.99 -2.33 -15.69
C ILE A 311 -24.15 -1.48 -16.27
N ALA A 312 -24.17 -0.18 -16.01
CA ALA A 312 -25.22 0.71 -16.52
C ALA A 312 -25.26 0.75 -18.05
N LEU A 313 -24.10 0.77 -18.70
CA LEU A 313 -23.99 0.69 -20.17
C LEU A 313 -24.50 -0.63 -20.72
N ILE A 314 -24.17 -1.76 -20.10
CA ILE A 314 -24.64 -3.08 -20.51
C ILE A 314 -26.17 -3.19 -20.39
N ILE A 315 -26.76 -2.71 -19.29
CA ILE A 315 -28.20 -2.70 -19.08
C ILE A 315 -28.88 -1.81 -20.15
N GLY A 316 -28.34 -0.61 -20.40
CA GLY A 316 -28.84 0.29 -21.43
C GLY A 316 -28.80 -0.35 -22.82
N PHE A 317 -27.69 -0.93 -23.22
CA PHE A 317 -27.52 -1.64 -24.48
C PHE A 317 -28.51 -2.81 -24.62
N THR A 318 -28.63 -3.65 -23.57
CA THR A 318 -29.57 -4.76 -23.55
C THR A 318 -31.02 -4.30 -23.74
N THR A 319 -31.38 -3.19 -23.10
CA THR A 319 -32.73 -2.60 -23.25
C THR A 319 -33.01 -2.13 -24.68
N ILE A 320 -32.03 -1.47 -25.33
CA ILE A 320 -32.14 -1.03 -26.72
C ILE A 320 -32.31 -2.25 -27.66
N VAL A 321 -31.47 -3.27 -27.51
CA VAL A 321 -31.55 -4.50 -28.29
C VAL A 321 -32.93 -5.17 -28.13
N LEU A 322 -33.49 -5.17 -26.95
CA LEU A 322 -34.79 -5.74 -26.63
C LEU A 322 -35.94 -4.96 -27.34
N ILE A 323 -35.84 -3.62 -27.37
CA ILE A 323 -36.78 -2.76 -28.06
C ILE A 323 -36.71 -3.02 -29.60
N VAL A 324 -35.50 -3.10 -30.15
CA VAL A 324 -35.27 -3.37 -31.58
C VAL A 324 -35.84 -4.73 -31.97
N ILE A 325 -35.52 -5.80 -31.24
CA ILE A 325 -36.08 -7.14 -31.51
C ILE A 325 -37.62 -7.12 -31.44
N THR A 326 -38.16 -6.44 -30.44
CA THR A 326 -39.61 -6.33 -30.28
C THR A 326 -40.27 -5.60 -31.43
N SER A 327 -39.72 -4.50 -31.89
CA SER A 327 -40.33 -3.67 -32.96
C SER A 327 -40.10 -4.25 -34.36
N HIS A 328 -38.94 -4.80 -34.66
CA HIS A 328 -38.61 -5.23 -36.01
C HIS A 328 -38.92 -6.68 -36.30
N ILE A 329 -39.03 -7.56 -35.32
CA ILE A 329 -39.28 -8.98 -35.51
C ILE A 329 -40.67 -9.38 -35.00
N MET A 330 -41.00 -9.06 -33.76
CA MET A 330 -42.23 -9.54 -33.14
C MET A 330 -43.49 -8.83 -33.60
N HIS A 331 -43.42 -7.53 -33.92
CA HIS A 331 -44.56 -6.79 -34.38
C HIS A 331 -45.06 -7.31 -35.75
N PRO A 332 -44.21 -7.43 -36.79
CA PRO A 332 -44.62 -8.03 -38.07
C PRO A 332 -45.23 -9.40 -37.99
N ILE A 333 -44.63 -10.29 -37.17
CA ILE A 333 -45.17 -11.65 -36.98
C ILE A 333 -46.56 -11.61 -36.35
N ASN A 334 -46.84 -10.73 -35.41
CA ASN A 334 -48.16 -10.59 -34.82
C ASN A 334 -49.19 -10.03 -35.79
N VAL A 335 -48.81 -9.10 -36.65
CA VAL A 335 -49.70 -8.59 -37.71
C VAL A 335 -50.08 -9.68 -38.67
N LEU A 336 -49.12 -10.46 -39.18
CA LEU A 336 -49.36 -11.58 -40.07
C LEU A 336 -50.25 -12.66 -39.40
N ASN A 337 -49.93 -13.05 -38.15
CA ASN A 337 -50.74 -14.03 -37.43
C ASN A 337 -52.18 -13.55 -37.21
N GLY A 338 -52.36 -12.28 -36.87
CA GLY A 338 -53.70 -11.67 -36.74
C GLY A 338 -54.49 -11.68 -38.03
N ALA A 339 -53.86 -11.38 -39.19
CA ALA A 339 -54.49 -11.46 -40.48
C ALA A 339 -54.85 -12.94 -40.87
N MET A 340 -53.93 -13.89 -40.65
CA MET A 340 -54.21 -15.32 -40.87
C MET A 340 -55.38 -15.83 -40.03
N GLN A 341 -55.53 -15.37 -38.78
CA GLN A 341 -56.67 -15.74 -37.93
C GLN A 341 -58.01 -15.23 -38.48
N LYS A 342 -58.04 -14.03 -39.09
CA LYS A 342 -59.22 -13.46 -39.72
C LYS A 342 -59.64 -14.27 -40.95
N VAL A 343 -58.69 -14.62 -41.80
CA VAL A 343 -58.95 -15.51 -42.96
C VAL A 343 -59.47 -16.88 -42.50
N GLY A 344 -58.86 -17.47 -41.42
CA GLY A 344 -59.32 -18.70 -40.83
C GLY A 344 -60.74 -18.65 -40.21
N ALA A 345 -61.23 -17.44 -39.90
CA ALA A 345 -62.61 -17.17 -39.47
C ALA A 345 -63.58 -16.87 -40.63
N GLY A 346 -63.12 -16.94 -41.88
CA GLY A 346 -63.93 -16.69 -43.06
C GLY A 346 -63.96 -15.23 -43.53
N ASP A 347 -63.15 -14.37 -43.01
CA ASP A 347 -63.01 -12.99 -43.45
C ASP A 347 -61.91 -12.89 -44.51
N PHE A 348 -62.27 -12.99 -45.79
CA PHE A 348 -61.37 -12.95 -46.93
C PHE A 348 -61.12 -11.52 -47.44
N PHE A 349 -61.71 -10.50 -46.83
CA PHE A 349 -61.46 -9.09 -47.19
C PHE A 349 -60.37 -8.43 -46.37
N CYS A 350 -59.53 -9.21 -45.66
CA CYS A 350 -58.47 -8.68 -44.79
C CYS A 350 -57.13 -8.67 -45.52
N ASN A 351 -56.71 -7.53 -46.02
CA ASN A 351 -55.36 -7.32 -46.56
C ASN A 351 -54.44 -6.61 -45.55
N ILE A 352 -53.15 -6.99 -45.52
CA ILE A 352 -52.13 -6.28 -44.75
C ILE A 352 -51.67 -5.10 -45.54
N SER A 353 -52.03 -3.89 -45.10
CA SER A 353 -51.72 -2.62 -45.79
C SER A 353 -50.37 -2.04 -45.42
N GLU A 354 -49.63 -2.62 -44.47
CA GLU A 354 -48.32 -2.16 -44.02
C GLU A 354 -47.26 -2.45 -45.09
N GLN A 355 -46.73 -1.41 -45.74
CA GLN A 355 -45.65 -1.54 -46.72
C GLN A 355 -44.28 -1.62 -46.00
N ARG A 356 -43.54 -2.69 -46.31
CA ARG A 356 -42.19 -2.94 -45.78
C ARG A 356 -41.27 -3.38 -46.91
N ASN A 357 -39.98 -2.93 -46.83
CA ASN A 357 -38.93 -3.31 -47.77
C ASN A 357 -37.95 -4.34 -47.16
N ASP A 358 -38.48 -5.33 -46.43
CA ASP A 358 -37.73 -6.41 -45.81
C ASP A 358 -38.40 -7.77 -46.07
N ASP A 359 -37.82 -8.86 -45.56
CA ASP A 359 -38.36 -10.21 -45.73
C ASP A 359 -39.80 -10.35 -45.23
N PHE A 360 -40.22 -9.54 -44.26
CA PHE A 360 -41.62 -9.49 -43.81
C PHE A 360 -42.53 -8.82 -44.83
N GLY A 361 -42.02 -7.86 -45.60
CA GLY A 361 -42.77 -7.25 -46.72
C GLY A 361 -43.12 -8.27 -47.78
N MET A 362 -42.16 -9.13 -48.18
CA MET A 362 -42.43 -10.27 -49.10
C MET A 362 -43.44 -11.25 -48.54
N LEU A 363 -43.41 -11.55 -47.22
CA LEU A 363 -44.40 -12.40 -46.57
C LEU A 363 -45.80 -11.77 -46.59
N TYR A 364 -45.93 -10.44 -46.43
CA TYR A 364 -47.20 -9.73 -46.51
C TYR A 364 -47.77 -9.72 -47.90
N GLU A 365 -46.93 -9.47 -48.93
CA GLU A 365 -47.36 -9.59 -50.33
C GLU A 365 -47.80 -10.97 -50.71
N GLY A 366 -47.06 -12.01 -50.30
CA GLY A 366 -47.43 -13.40 -50.49
C GLY A 366 -48.76 -13.79 -49.81
N PHE A 367 -48.96 -13.29 -48.56
CA PHE A 367 -50.22 -13.46 -47.87
C PHE A 367 -51.39 -12.78 -48.56
N ASN A 368 -51.23 -11.50 -48.95
CA ASN A 368 -52.28 -10.78 -49.65
C ASN A 368 -52.63 -11.43 -50.99
N SER A 369 -51.64 -11.86 -51.79
CA SER A 369 -51.88 -12.61 -53.04
C SER A 369 -52.61 -13.93 -52.80
N MET A 370 -52.33 -14.61 -51.69
CA MET A 370 -53.08 -15.84 -51.34
C MET A 370 -54.53 -15.51 -51.00
N VAL A 371 -54.81 -14.46 -50.26
CA VAL A 371 -56.17 -14.04 -49.90
C VAL A 371 -56.95 -13.62 -51.13
N ASP A 372 -56.36 -12.82 -52.04
CA ASP A 372 -56.97 -12.39 -53.31
C ASP A 372 -57.32 -13.58 -54.25
N ASN A 373 -56.64 -14.73 -54.10
CA ASN A 373 -56.94 -15.94 -54.86
C ASN A 373 -58.04 -16.85 -54.23
N LEU A 374 -58.43 -16.56 -52.98
CA LEU A 374 -59.42 -17.32 -52.21
C LEU A 374 -60.83 -16.64 -52.31
N ASP A 375 -60.89 -15.39 -52.71
CA ASP A 375 -62.12 -14.61 -52.96
C ASP A 375 -62.60 -14.89 -54.41
#